data_4e8055e27fd7a3d3866e6bbf16a53269
#
_entry.id   4e8055e27fd7a3d3866e6bbf16a53269
#
_cell.length_a   1.000
_cell.length_b   1.000
_cell.length_c   1.000
_cell.angle_alpha   90.00
_cell.angle_beta   90.00
_cell.angle_gamma   90.00
#
_symmetry.space_group_name_H-M   'P 1'
#
loop_
_entity.id
_entity.type
_entity.pdbx_description
1 polymer ?
#
loop_
_entity_poly.entity_id
_entity_poly.type
_entity_poly.pdbx_seq_one_letter_code
_entity_poly.pdbx_strand_id
1 'polypeptide(L)'
;MGANNKYLAERTSFSKISAFVDVPDLLSIQTKAYQKFLQEWVPYEAREDIGLEGVFNSVFPIEDSHRNYILQYKNYYLGQPKYSGDECMDRGVTYSAPLRVRLALHITDENNKNEYAQSIEQDVYFGNIPYMTEKGTFI
;
A
#
# COMPACT_ATOMS: atom_id res chain seq x y z
N MET A 1 -28.55 -15.32 35.96
CA MET A 1 -27.20 -15.63 36.45
C MET A 1 -26.31 -16.31 35.42
N GLY A 2 -26.86 -17.12 34.54
CA GLY A 2 -26.09 -17.81 33.54
C GLY A 2 -25.40 -16.90 32.52
N ALA A 3 -26.03 -15.80 32.13
CA ALA A 3 -25.48 -14.87 31.15
C ALA A 3 -24.21 -14.16 31.68
N ASN A 4 -24.26 -13.67 32.92
CA ASN A 4 -23.10 -12.97 33.47
C ASN A 4 -21.91 -13.90 33.69
N ASN A 5 -22.18 -15.11 34.16
CA ASN A 5 -21.14 -16.11 34.35
C ASN A 5 -20.53 -16.53 33.01
N LYS A 6 -21.37 -16.62 31.99
CA LYS A 6 -20.90 -16.96 30.64
C LYS A 6 -19.95 -15.89 30.09
N TYR A 7 -20.29 -14.64 30.26
CA TYR A 7 -19.42 -13.54 29.79
C TYR A 7 -18.10 -13.50 30.58
N LEU A 8 -18.15 -13.72 31.87
CA LEU A 8 -16.94 -13.75 32.67
C LEU A 8 -16.05 -14.95 32.29
N ALA A 9 -16.68 -16.11 32.03
CA ALA A 9 -15.96 -17.30 31.61
C ALA A 9 -15.34 -17.08 30.21
N GLU A 10 -16.06 -16.44 29.32
CA GLU A 10 -15.55 -16.10 27.98
C GLU A 10 -14.35 -15.15 28.06
N ARG A 11 -14.41 -14.12 28.89
CA ARG A 11 -13.28 -13.22 29.13
C ARG A 11 -12.07 -13.94 29.69
N THR A 12 -12.28 -14.81 30.63
CA THR A 12 -11.19 -15.61 31.23
C THR A 12 -10.60 -16.56 30.20
N SER A 13 -11.46 -17.22 29.42
CA SER A 13 -11.03 -18.10 28.33
C SER A 13 -10.29 -17.34 27.25
N PHE A 14 -10.74 -16.15 26.92
CA PHE A 14 -10.08 -15.30 25.93
C PHE A 14 -8.67 -14.90 26.39
N SER A 15 -8.52 -14.56 27.65
CA SER A 15 -7.20 -14.26 28.21
C SER A 15 -6.27 -15.47 28.17
N LYS A 16 -6.80 -16.66 28.45
CA LYS A 16 -6.03 -17.89 28.32
C LYS A 16 -5.70 -18.23 26.89
N ILE A 17 -6.63 -18.01 25.96
CA ILE A 17 -6.39 -18.21 24.53
C ILE A 17 -5.32 -17.24 24.05
N SER A 18 -5.35 -15.99 24.47
CA SER A 18 -4.31 -15.03 24.10
C SER A 18 -2.94 -15.39 24.67
N ALA A 19 -2.89 -16.17 25.75
CA ALA A 19 -1.63 -16.70 26.25
C ALA A 19 -1.13 -17.90 25.45
N PHE A 20 -2.05 -18.65 24.79
CA PHE A 20 -1.70 -19.75 23.90
C PHE A 20 -1.43 -19.29 22.47
N VAL A 21 -2.10 -18.22 22.02
CA VAL A 21 -1.79 -17.60 20.73
C VAL A 21 -0.56 -16.74 20.94
N ASP A 22 0.54 -17.16 20.37
CA ASP A 22 1.78 -16.40 20.48
C ASP A 22 1.59 -14.95 20.01
N VAL A 23 2.17 -14.02 20.75
CA VAL A 23 2.21 -12.61 20.36
C VAL A 23 2.69 -12.45 18.91
N PRO A 24 3.68 -13.22 18.40
CA PRO A 24 4.05 -13.18 16.98
C PRO A 24 2.91 -13.44 16.01
N ASP A 25 1.93 -14.30 16.34
CA ASP A 25 0.80 -14.57 15.43
C ASP A 25 -0.13 -13.37 15.30
N LEU A 26 -0.36 -12.64 16.40
CA LEU A 26 -1.16 -11.42 16.38
C LEU A 26 -0.44 -10.32 15.58
N LEU A 27 0.88 -10.20 15.75
CA LEU A 27 1.69 -9.26 15.00
C LEU A 27 1.72 -9.61 13.52
N SER A 28 1.73 -10.91 13.18
CA SER A 28 1.73 -11.35 11.80
C SER A 28 0.44 -10.99 11.06
N ILE A 29 -0.69 -10.89 11.74
CA ILE A 29 -1.94 -10.44 11.15
C ILE A 29 -1.82 -9.00 10.66
N GLN A 30 -1.27 -8.12 11.49
CA GLN A 30 -1.05 -6.72 11.12
C GLN A 30 -0.05 -6.59 9.98
N THR A 31 1.05 -7.31 10.05
CA THR A 31 2.10 -7.30 9.02
C THR A 31 1.55 -7.79 7.68
N LYS A 32 0.81 -8.89 7.69
CA LYS A 32 0.18 -9.44 6.49
C LYS A 32 -0.86 -8.51 5.89
N ALA A 33 -1.66 -7.86 6.75
CA ALA A 33 -2.67 -6.90 6.30
C ALA A 33 -2.00 -5.71 5.59
N TYR A 34 -0.90 -5.21 6.14
CA TYR A 34 -0.18 -4.10 5.53
C TYR A 34 0.54 -4.51 4.26
N GLN A 35 1.12 -5.71 4.22
CA GLN A 35 1.71 -6.25 3.00
C GLN A 35 0.67 -6.41 1.89
N LYS A 36 -0.53 -6.84 2.25
CA LYS A 36 -1.64 -6.95 1.30
C LYS A 36 -2.08 -5.58 0.79
N PHE A 37 -2.04 -4.56 1.64
CA PHE A 37 -2.31 -3.20 1.22
C PHE A 37 -1.25 -2.68 0.25
N LEU A 38 0.02 -2.90 0.55
CA LEU A 38 1.14 -2.43 -0.28
C LEU A 38 1.36 -3.28 -1.53
N GLN A 39 1.14 -4.57 -1.44
CA GLN A 39 1.42 -5.55 -2.52
C GLN A 39 2.84 -5.39 -3.11
N GLU A 40 3.80 -5.04 -2.26
CA GLU A 40 5.17 -4.71 -2.68
C GLU A 40 5.85 -5.88 -3.37
N TRP A 41 5.64 -7.09 -2.85
CA TRP A 41 6.32 -8.30 -3.33
C TRP A 41 5.54 -9.02 -4.42
N VAL A 42 4.36 -8.50 -4.81
CA VAL A 42 3.53 -9.11 -5.84
C VAL A 42 3.93 -8.54 -7.20
N PRO A 43 4.14 -9.39 -8.22
CA PRO A 43 4.38 -8.90 -9.58
C PRO A 43 3.27 -7.96 -10.05
N TYR A 44 3.62 -6.97 -10.86
CA TYR A 44 2.68 -5.93 -11.27
C TYR A 44 1.42 -6.49 -11.91
N GLU A 45 1.56 -7.52 -12.73
CA GLU A 45 0.43 -8.14 -13.44
C GLU A 45 -0.47 -8.98 -12.52
N ALA A 46 0.06 -9.40 -11.38
CA ALA A 46 -0.67 -10.23 -10.42
C ALA A 46 -1.29 -9.44 -9.27
N ARG A 47 -1.08 -8.12 -9.23
CA ARG A 47 -1.64 -7.28 -8.17
C ARG A 47 -3.15 -7.18 -8.29
N GLU A 48 -3.81 -7.33 -7.15
CA GLU A 48 -5.26 -7.20 -7.06
C GLU A 48 -5.66 -5.73 -6.95
N ASP A 49 -6.88 -5.41 -7.36
CA ASP A 49 -7.44 -4.06 -7.30
C ASP A 49 -7.90 -3.71 -5.88
N ILE A 50 -6.98 -3.77 -4.94
CA ILE A 50 -7.18 -3.47 -3.53
C ILE A 50 -6.01 -2.65 -2.99
N GLY A 51 -6.20 -1.99 -1.84
CA GLY A 51 -5.16 -1.20 -1.21
C GLY A 51 -4.67 -0.07 -2.11
N LEU A 52 -3.37 0.10 -2.23
CA LEU A 52 -2.76 1.14 -3.06
C LEU A 52 -3.10 0.97 -4.53
N GLU A 53 -3.07 -0.25 -5.04
CA GLU A 53 -3.45 -0.52 -6.43
C GLU A 53 -4.89 -0.07 -6.69
N GLY A 54 -5.79 -0.37 -5.78
CA GLY A 54 -7.18 0.05 -5.88
C GLY A 54 -7.34 1.57 -5.89
N VAL A 55 -6.56 2.28 -5.08
CA VAL A 55 -6.58 3.75 -5.05
C VAL A 55 -6.13 4.33 -6.39
N PHE A 56 -5.01 3.85 -6.93
CA PHE A 56 -4.52 4.33 -8.22
C PHE A 56 -5.47 4.01 -9.35
N ASN A 57 -6.05 2.83 -9.36
CA ASN A 57 -7.04 2.45 -10.38
C ASN A 57 -8.32 3.28 -10.30
N SER A 58 -8.67 3.76 -9.13
CA SER A 58 -9.86 4.61 -8.96
C SER A 58 -9.63 6.05 -9.41
N VAL A 59 -8.39 6.55 -9.33
CA VAL A 59 -8.04 7.91 -9.71
C VAL A 59 -7.72 8.03 -11.19
N PHE A 60 -6.99 7.04 -11.73
CA PHE A 60 -6.55 7.05 -13.13
C PHE A 60 -7.48 6.19 -14.00
N PRO A 61 -7.56 6.48 -15.31
CA PRO A 61 -6.86 7.55 -16.02
C PRO A 61 -7.44 8.93 -15.77
N ILE A 62 -6.62 9.96 -15.95
CA ILE A 62 -7.04 11.35 -15.88
C ILE A 62 -7.02 11.90 -17.30
N GLU A 63 -8.14 12.41 -17.75
CA GLU A 63 -8.29 12.95 -19.09
C GLU A 63 -8.48 14.47 -19.04
N ASP A 64 -7.91 15.16 -20.03
CA ASP A 64 -8.20 16.57 -20.26
C ASP A 64 -9.64 16.73 -20.76
N SER A 65 -10.23 17.91 -20.52
CA SER A 65 -11.60 18.24 -20.97
C SER A 65 -11.79 18.09 -22.46
N HIS A 66 -10.75 18.31 -23.25
CA HIS A 66 -10.75 18.15 -24.70
C HIS A 66 -10.21 16.81 -25.18
N ARG A 67 -9.85 15.93 -24.26
CA ARG A 67 -9.26 14.61 -24.51
C ARG A 67 -7.97 14.65 -25.34
N ASN A 68 -7.24 15.77 -25.28
CA ASN A 68 -5.94 15.90 -25.93
C ASN A 68 -4.85 15.17 -25.18
N TYR A 69 -5.00 15.04 -23.87
CA TYR A 69 -4.02 14.41 -22.99
C TYR A 69 -4.72 13.39 -22.12
N ILE A 70 -4.13 12.20 -22.00
CA ILE A 70 -4.59 11.16 -21.11
C ILE A 70 -3.42 10.74 -20.26
N LEU A 71 -3.56 10.89 -18.94
CA LEU A 71 -2.57 10.43 -17.98
C LEU A 71 -3.01 9.08 -17.44
N GLN A 72 -2.26 8.04 -17.78
CA GLN A 72 -2.60 6.66 -17.44
C GLN A 72 -1.64 6.14 -16.38
N TYR A 73 -2.19 5.40 -15.43
CA TYR A 73 -1.43 4.69 -14.41
C TYR A 73 -0.93 3.35 -14.98
N LYS A 74 0.34 3.06 -14.77
CA LYS A 74 0.93 1.77 -15.16
C LYS A 74 1.15 0.87 -13.95
N ASN A 75 2.00 1.29 -13.04
CA ASN A 75 2.31 0.55 -11.83
C ASN A 75 2.94 1.46 -10.79
N TYR A 76 3.13 0.94 -9.60
CA TYR A 76 3.87 1.62 -8.56
C TYR A 76 4.91 0.68 -7.96
N TYR A 77 5.91 1.23 -7.33
CA TYR A 77 6.88 0.47 -6.55
C TYR A 77 7.39 1.30 -5.39
N LEU A 78 7.87 0.59 -4.38
CA LEU A 78 8.47 1.20 -3.21
C LEU A 78 9.98 1.06 -3.31
N GLY A 79 10.67 2.18 -3.16
CA GLY A 79 12.12 2.18 -3.07
C GLY A 79 12.58 1.67 -1.71
N GLN A 80 13.88 1.53 -1.55
CA GLN A 80 14.42 1.09 -0.27
C GLN A 80 14.40 2.23 0.74
N PRO A 81 14.06 1.95 2.01
CA PRO A 81 14.17 2.95 3.06
C PRO A 81 15.61 3.45 3.20
N LYS A 82 15.75 4.72 3.50
CA LYS A 82 17.05 5.35 3.69
C LYS A 82 17.77 4.77 4.91
N TYR A 83 17.03 4.47 5.96
CA TYR A 83 17.53 3.90 7.20
C TYR A 83 16.73 2.66 7.57
N SER A 84 17.36 1.73 8.29
CA SER A 84 16.64 0.61 8.89
C SER A 84 15.71 1.09 10.01
N GLY A 85 14.78 0.22 10.45
CA GLY A 85 13.90 0.56 11.54
C GLY A 85 14.64 0.94 12.83
N ASP A 86 15.71 0.20 13.16
CA ASP A 86 16.51 0.48 14.34
C ASP A 86 17.25 1.81 14.24
N GLU A 87 17.81 2.12 13.07
CA GLU A 87 18.45 3.41 12.83
C GLU A 87 17.46 4.56 12.92
N CYS A 88 16.23 4.35 12.44
CA CYS A 88 15.19 5.37 12.53
C CYS A 88 14.83 5.68 13.98
N MET A 89 14.75 4.66 14.82
CA MET A 89 14.51 4.85 16.25
C MET A 89 15.64 5.63 16.90
N ASP A 90 16.88 5.30 16.61
CA ASP A 90 18.05 5.98 17.16
C ASP A 90 18.14 7.44 16.70
N ARG A 91 17.79 7.72 15.47
CA ARG A 91 17.85 9.06 14.90
C ARG A 91 16.59 9.90 15.15
N GLY A 92 15.52 9.29 15.63
CA GLY A 92 14.25 9.98 15.84
C GLY A 92 13.56 10.37 14.54
N VAL A 93 13.76 9.60 13.47
CA VAL A 93 13.14 9.84 12.16
C VAL A 93 12.15 8.74 11.83
N THR A 94 11.24 9.02 10.90
CA THR A 94 10.22 8.07 10.50
C THR A 94 10.80 6.98 9.60
N TYR A 95 10.45 5.73 9.90
CA TYR A 95 10.77 4.60 9.04
C TYR A 95 9.81 4.58 7.85
N SER A 96 10.31 4.93 6.68
CA SER A 96 9.48 5.08 5.50
C SER A 96 10.26 4.70 4.24
N ALA A 97 9.52 4.38 3.19
CA ALA A 97 10.09 4.09 1.88
C ALA A 97 9.51 5.05 0.84
N PRO A 98 10.32 5.48 -0.15
CA PRO A 98 9.81 6.34 -1.20
C PRO A 98 8.85 5.57 -2.10
N LEU A 99 7.69 6.15 -2.36
CA LEU A 99 6.70 5.61 -3.29
C LEU A 99 6.91 6.28 -4.65
N ARG A 100 7.15 5.48 -5.66
CA ARG A 100 7.26 5.93 -7.04
C ARG A 100 6.17 5.28 -7.86
N VAL A 101 5.58 6.07 -8.74
CA VAL A 101 4.48 5.64 -9.59
C VAL A 101 4.90 5.83 -11.05
N ARG A 102 4.73 4.79 -11.84
CA ARG A 102 4.98 4.86 -13.26
C ARG A 102 3.71 5.30 -13.96
N LEU A 103 3.79 6.45 -14.60
CA LEU A 103 2.69 7.06 -15.33
C LEU A 103 3.03 7.16 -16.80
N ALA A 104 2.02 7.05 -17.64
CA ALA A 104 2.14 7.26 -19.07
C ALA A 104 1.26 8.43 -19.49
N LEU A 105 1.85 9.42 -20.11
CA LEU A 105 1.13 10.53 -20.72
C LEU A 105 0.94 10.23 -22.19
N HIS A 106 -0.29 10.12 -22.62
CA HIS A 106 -0.65 9.93 -24.02
C HIS A 106 -1.17 11.26 -24.58
N ILE A 107 -0.56 11.68 -25.67
CA ILE A 107 -0.97 12.90 -26.39
C ILE A 107 -1.69 12.44 -27.63
N THR A 108 -2.96 12.83 -27.78
CA THR A 108 -3.74 12.46 -28.94
C THR A 108 -3.43 13.35 -30.14
N ASP A 109 -3.53 12.78 -31.36
CA ASP A 109 -3.42 13.55 -32.59
C ASP A 109 -4.74 14.31 -32.83
N GLU A 110 -4.66 15.57 -33.14
CA GLU A 110 -5.82 16.41 -33.47
C GLU A 110 -6.62 15.85 -34.66
N ASN A 111 -5.93 15.19 -35.59
CA ASN A 111 -6.54 14.63 -36.80
C ASN A 111 -7.09 13.22 -36.60
N ASN A 112 -6.63 12.50 -35.59
CA ASN A 112 -7.06 11.14 -35.33
C ASN A 112 -7.17 10.88 -33.81
N LYS A 113 -8.38 11.07 -33.28
CA LYS A 113 -8.65 10.93 -31.83
C LYS A 113 -8.53 9.51 -31.31
N ASN A 114 -8.40 8.51 -32.18
CA ASN A 114 -8.29 7.11 -31.79
C ASN A 114 -6.84 6.63 -31.65
N GLU A 115 -5.88 7.41 -32.11
CA GLU A 115 -4.46 7.09 -32.01
C GLU A 115 -3.71 8.15 -31.23
N TYR A 116 -2.73 7.72 -30.47
CA TYR A 116 -1.88 8.64 -29.73
C TYR A 116 -0.72 9.08 -30.61
N ALA A 117 -0.55 10.39 -30.77
CA ALA A 117 0.57 10.96 -31.50
C ALA A 117 1.90 10.71 -30.77
N GLN A 118 1.85 10.71 -29.44
CA GLN A 118 3.04 10.53 -28.62
C GLN A 118 2.64 9.93 -27.29
N SER A 119 3.50 9.06 -26.76
CA SER A 119 3.34 8.49 -25.42
C SER A 119 4.66 8.62 -24.66
N ILE A 120 4.60 9.19 -23.47
CA ILE A 120 5.76 9.40 -22.62
C ILE A 120 5.51 8.68 -21.30
N GLU A 121 6.42 7.78 -20.93
CA GLU A 121 6.38 7.12 -19.63
C GLU A 121 7.44 7.71 -18.71
N GLN A 122 7.08 7.94 -17.47
CA GLN A 122 7.99 8.47 -16.47
C GLN A 122 7.63 7.96 -15.08
N ASP A 123 8.66 7.73 -14.27
CA ASP A 123 8.48 7.43 -12.87
C ASP A 123 8.39 8.75 -12.10
N VAL A 124 7.34 8.88 -11.30
CA VAL A 124 7.08 10.09 -10.52
C VAL A 124 7.17 9.75 -9.03
N TYR A 125 7.90 10.57 -8.29
CA TYR A 125 7.95 10.44 -6.84
C TYR A 125 6.68 11.02 -6.23
N PHE A 126 5.92 10.17 -5.51
CA PHE A 126 4.67 10.57 -4.88
C PHE A 126 4.82 10.95 -3.42
N GLY A 127 5.89 10.54 -2.77
CA GLY A 127 6.10 10.80 -1.37
C GLY A 127 6.65 9.56 -0.66
N ASN A 128 6.73 9.63 0.65
CA ASN A 128 7.18 8.52 1.46
C ASN A 128 5.99 7.80 2.07
N ILE A 129 6.00 6.47 1.99
CA ILE A 129 5.01 5.61 2.64
C ILE A 129 5.63 5.10 3.93
N PRO A 130 4.96 5.24 5.07
CA PRO A 130 5.48 4.66 6.31
C PRO A 130 5.58 3.15 6.18
N TYR A 131 6.70 2.61 6.62
CA TYR A 131 6.94 1.17 6.64
C TYR A 131 6.63 0.61 8.02
N MET A 132 6.02 -0.56 8.02
CA MET A 132 5.78 -1.30 9.25
C MET A 132 7.05 -2.07 9.62
N THR A 133 7.44 -2.02 10.89
CA THR A 133 8.54 -2.81 11.40
C THR A 133 8.15 -4.29 11.50
N GLU A 134 9.13 -5.14 11.72
CA GLU A 134 8.89 -6.58 11.96
C GLU A 134 7.97 -6.84 13.14
N LYS A 135 7.89 -5.89 14.07
CA LYS A 135 7.02 -5.97 15.24
C LYS A 135 5.60 -5.51 14.96
N GLY A 136 5.27 -5.13 13.73
CA GLY A 136 3.94 -4.67 13.35
C GLY A 136 3.64 -3.25 13.80
N THR A 137 4.65 -2.42 13.98
CA THR A 137 4.52 -1.04 14.44
C THR A 137 5.08 -0.05 13.43
N PHE A 138 4.66 1.19 13.55
CA PHE A 138 5.24 2.32 12.80
C PHE A 138 6.11 3.16 13.73
N ILE A 139 7.16 3.72 13.16
CA ILE A 139 8.07 4.58 13.90
C ILE A 139 7.82 6.04 13.52
#